data_18b467433f389e9d7c87a4babcb9fd0f
#
_entry.id   18b467433f389e9d7c87a4babcb9fd0f
#
_cell.length_a   1.000
_cell.length_b   1.000
_cell.length_c   1.000
_cell.angle_alpha   90.00
_cell.angle_beta   90.00
_cell.angle_gamma   90.00
#
_symmetry.space_group_name_H-M   'P 1'
#
loop_
_entity.id
_entity.type
_entity.pdbx_description
1 polymer ?
#
loop_
_entity_poly.entity_id
_entity_poly.type
_entity_poly.pdbx_seq_one_letter_code
_entity_poly.pdbx_strand_id
1 'polypeptide(L)' 'MPMKYKVDVLATLKEAGYNTSTIRKEKIMGEAMLQKIRSGQMVSWATLETICDLLNCQPGDLIEYVKEDNVQ' A
#
# COMPACT_ATOMS: atom_id res chain seq x y z
N MET A 1 13.89 7.50 2.12
CA MET A 1 13.58 6.31 2.93
C MET A 1 13.97 5.07 2.18
N PRO A 2 14.66 4.13 2.84
CA PRO A 2 15.04 2.90 2.16
C PRO A 2 13.87 2.03 1.73
N MET A 3 12.77 2.08 2.50
CA MET A 3 11.58 1.32 2.13
C MET A 3 10.69 2.15 1.23
N LYS A 4 10.14 1.51 0.20
CA LYS A 4 9.23 2.20 -0.70
C LYS A 4 8.24 1.22 -1.30
N TYR A 5 7.19 1.74 -1.90
CA TYR A 5 6.25 0.90 -2.63
C TYR A 5 6.82 0.57 -4.01
N LYS A 6 6.70 -0.69 -4.40
CA LYS A 6 7.14 -1.14 -5.71
C LYS A 6 6.14 -0.79 -6.79
N VAL A 7 4.87 -0.67 -6.39
CA VAL A 7 3.78 -0.45 -7.33
C VAL A 7 2.89 0.65 -6.77
N ASP A 8 2.04 1.19 -7.63
CA ASP A 8 1.00 2.12 -7.18
C ASP A 8 -0.10 1.27 -6.55
N VAL A 9 -0.10 1.19 -5.24
CA VAL A 9 -1.01 0.30 -4.51
C VAL A 9 -2.47 0.66 -4.78
N LEU A 10 -2.78 1.95 -4.80
CA LEU A 10 -4.17 2.36 -5.04
C LEU A 10 -4.62 2.02 -6.45
N ALA A 11 -3.73 2.16 -7.44
CA ALA A 11 -4.07 1.77 -8.82
C ALA A 11 -4.25 0.26 -8.91
N THR A 12 -3.40 -0.49 -8.22
CA THR A 12 -3.50 -1.95 -8.21
C THR A 12 -4.80 -2.40 -7.57
N LEU A 13 -5.18 -1.76 -6.46
CA LEU A 13 -6.45 -2.06 -5.80
C LEU A 13 -7.63 -1.74 -6.71
N LYS A 14 -7.55 -0.62 -7.43
CA LYS A 14 -8.61 -0.22 -8.35
C LYS A 14 -8.78 -1.26 -9.45
N GLU A 15 -7.68 -1.76 -9.98
CA GLU A 15 -7.73 -2.79 -11.02
C GLU A 15 -8.35 -4.09 -10.51
N ALA A 16 -8.21 -4.34 -9.22
CA ALA A 16 -8.80 -5.53 -8.60
C ALA A 16 -10.25 -5.30 -8.19
N GLY A 17 -10.79 -4.12 -8.45
CA GLY A 17 -12.17 -3.84 -8.11
C GLY A 17 -12.36 -3.05 -6.82
N TYR A 18 -11.28 -2.60 -6.20
CA TYR A 18 -11.36 -1.88 -4.92
C TYR A 18 -10.89 -0.44 -5.11
N ASN A 19 -11.75 0.39 -5.70
CA ASN A 19 -11.38 1.80 -5.83
C ASN A 19 -11.57 2.50 -4.46
N THR A 20 -11.13 3.76 -4.37
CA THR A 20 -11.17 4.45 -3.09
C THR A 20 -12.59 4.63 -2.57
N SER A 21 -13.56 4.81 -3.47
CA SER A 21 -14.96 4.92 -3.05
C SER A 21 -15.44 3.64 -2.38
N THR A 22 -15.11 2.49 -2.96
CA THR A 22 -15.48 1.20 -2.39
C THR A 22 -14.79 0.99 -1.04
N ILE A 23 -13.50 1.34 -0.96
CA ILE A 23 -12.76 1.18 0.28
C ILE A 23 -13.38 2.02 1.39
N ARG A 24 -13.77 3.25 1.09
CA ARG A 24 -14.42 4.11 2.09
C ARG A 24 -15.79 3.60 2.45
N LYS A 25 -16.58 3.23 1.46
CA LYS A 25 -17.95 2.79 1.67
C LYS A 25 -18.01 1.55 2.53
N GLU A 26 -17.12 0.61 2.29
CA GLU A 26 -17.12 -0.63 3.04
C GLU A 26 -16.19 -0.57 4.26
N LYS A 27 -15.61 0.58 4.50
CA LYS A 27 -14.76 0.82 5.67
C LYS A 27 -13.61 -0.18 5.76
N ILE A 28 -13.05 -0.51 4.60
CA ILE A 28 -11.93 -1.44 4.55
C ILE A 28 -10.70 -0.84 5.22
N MET A 29 -10.47 0.45 5.00
CA MET A 29 -9.41 1.16 5.71
C MET A 29 -9.82 2.62 5.87
N GLY A 30 -9.23 3.27 6.86
CA GLY A 30 -9.55 4.64 7.15
C GLY A 30 -8.93 5.62 6.18
N GLU A 31 -9.43 6.84 6.21
CA GLU A 31 -8.95 7.90 5.34
C GLU A 31 -7.46 8.19 5.57
N ALA A 32 -7.03 8.11 6.82
CA ALA A 32 -5.62 8.37 7.14
C ALA A 32 -4.70 7.37 6.44
N MET A 33 -5.11 6.10 6.37
CA MET A 33 -4.31 5.09 5.69
C MET A 33 -4.29 5.32 4.19
N LEU A 34 -5.43 5.71 3.61
CA LEU A 34 -5.48 6.03 2.18
C LEU A 34 -4.54 7.18 1.85
N GLN A 35 -4.49 8.19 2.71
CA GLN A 35 -3.59 9.32 2.50
C GLN A 35 -2.13 8.91 2.60
N LYS A 36 -1.81 8.03 3.55
CA LYS A 36 -0.44 7.55 3.68
C LYS A 36 0.01 6.79 2.44
N ILE A 37 -0.86 5.92 1.93
CA ILE A 37 -0.54 5.16 0.72
C ILE A 37 -0.36 6.11 -0.45
N ARG A 38 -1.24 7.10 -0.57
CA ARG A 38 -1.17 8.06 -1.67
C ARG A 38 0.11 8.87 -1.61
N SER A 39 0.58 9.18 -0.40
CA SER A 39 1.80 9.95 -0.20
C SER A 39 3.06 9.11 -0.23
N GLY A 40 2.93 7.81 -0.36
CA GLY A 40 4.09 6.92 -0.35
C GLY A 40 4.62 6.63 1.04
N GLN A 41 3.83 6.89 2.08
CA GLN A 41 4.26 6.66 3.45
C GLN A 41 3.90 5.25 3.89
N MET A 42 4.59 4.77 4.90
CA MET A 42 4.35 3.44 5.43
C MET A 42 3.01 3.37 6.14
N VAL A 43 2.40 2.19 6.10
CA VAL A 43 1.15 1.94 6.80
C VAL A 43 1.40 0.91 7.89
N SER A 44 0.41 0.72 8.77
CA SER A 44 0.55 -0.25 9.84
C SER A 44 0.56 -1.67 9.27
N TRP A 45 1.05 -2.60 10.09
CA TRP A 45 1.05 -4.00 9.70
C TRP A 45 -0.36 -4.50 9.39
N ALA A 46 -1.34 -4.07 10.19
CA ALA A 46 -2.73 -4.49 9.98
C ALA A 46 -3.26 -4.00 8.63
N THR A 47 -2.93 -2.77 8.25
CA THR A 47 -3.34 -2.24 6.96
C THR A 47 -2.66 -2.98 5.84
N LEU A 48 -1.38 -3.28 5.99
CA LEU A 48 -0.64 -4.03 4.98
C LEU A 48 -1.23 -5.42 4.80
N GLU A 49 -1.60 -6.08 5.91
CA GLU A 49 -2.26 -7.38 5.84
C GLU A 49 -3.56 -7.30 5.07
N THR A 50 -4.34 -6.25 5.32
CA THR A 50 -5.61 -6.06 4.62
C THR A 50 -5.38 -5.94 3.12
N ILE A 51 -4.40 -5.13 2.73
CA ILE A 51 -4.11 -4.95 1.31
C ILE A 51 -3.67 -6.26 0.67
N CYS A 52 -2.79 -6.99 1.34
CA CYS A 52 -2.33 -8.27 0.82
C CYS A 52 -3.48 -9.27 0.68
N ASP A 53 -4.40 -9.24 1.65
CA ASP A 53 -5.55 -10.14 1.60
C ASP A 53 -6.47 -9.79 0.43
N LEU A 54 -6.72 -8.51 0.22
CA LEU A 54 -7.57 -8.08 -0.89
C LEU A 54 -6.97 -8.42 -2.24
N LEU A 55 -5.67 -8.29 -2.37
CA LEU A 55 -4.97 -8.53 -3.62
C LEU A 55 -4.47 -9.97 -3.75
N ASN A 56 -4.58 -10.74 -2.68
CA ASN A 56 -4.09 -12.12 -2.64
C ASN A 56 -2.61 -12.16 -3.02
N CYS A 57 -1.83 -11.33 -2.37
CA CYS A 57 -0.40 -11.21 -2.68
C CYS A 57 0.41 -11.14 -1.39
N GLN A 58 1.71 -11.10 -1.53
CA GLN A 58 2.63 -10.98 -0.40
C GLN A 58 3.10 -9.55 -0.26
N PRO A 59 3.51 -9.14 0.95
CA PRO A 59 4.02 -7.77 1.12
C PRO A 59 5.17 -7.44 0.18
N GLY A 60 6.02 -8.41 -0.13
CA GLY A 60 7.13 -8.19 -1.05
C GLY A 60 6.70 -7.87 -2.46
N ASP A 61 5.45 -8.11 -2.80
CA ASP A 61 4.91 -7.73 -4.10
C ASP A 61 4.52 -6.26 -4.14
N LEU A 62 4.39 -5.64 -2.97
CA LEU A 62 3.91 -4.27 -2.85
C LEU A 62 4.99 -3.29 -2.43
N ILE A 63 5.92 -3.73 -1.59
CA ILE A 63 6.95 -2.86 -1.02
C ILE A 63 8.32 -3.49 -1.21
N GLU A 64 9.33 -2.67 -1.11
CA GLU A 64 10.70 -3.16 -1.21
C GLU A 64 11.62 -2.27 -0.39
N TYR A 65 12.74 -2.84 -0.02
CA TYR A 65 13.81 -2.11 0.63
C TYR A 65 14.87 -1.78 -0.42
N VAL A 66 15.23 -0.52 -0.50
CA VAL A 66 16.25 -0.09 -1.44
C VAL A 66 17.40 0.48 -0.63
N LYS A 67 18.54 -0.16 -0.70
CA LYS A 67 19.70 0.31 0.02
C LYS A 67 20.22 1.57 -0.65
N GLU A 68 20.50 2.57 0.16
CA GLU A 68 21.03 3.81 -0.38
C GLU A 68 22.49 3.63 -0.78
N ASP A 69 22.81 4.10 -1.96
CA ASP A 69 24.16 3.93 -2.48
C ASP A 69 25.05 5.10 -2.23
N ASN A 70 24.54 6.19 -1.80
CA ASN A 70 25.34 7.37 -1.61
C ASN A 70 26.18 7.30 -0.38
N VAL A 71 26.19 6.19 0.18
CA VAL A 71 26.94 6.05 1.32
C VAL A 71 28.34 5.85 1.01
N GLN A 72 28.96 6.09 1.17
CA GLN A 72 30.11 5.70 0.86
C GLN A 72 30.91 6.26 1.44
#